data_35ed32cc5be72e363f68327b0fd9b558
#
_entry.id   35ed32cc5be72e363f68327b0fd9b558
#
_cell.length_a   1.000
_cell.length_b   1.000
_cell.length_c   1.000
_cell.angle_alpha   90.00
_cell.angle_beta   90.00
_cell.angle_gamma   90.00
#
_symmetry.space_group_name_H-M   'P 1'
#
loop_
_entity.id
_entity.type
_entity.pdbx_description
1 polymer ?
#
loop_
_entity_poly.entity_id
_entity_poly.type
_entity_poly.pdbx_seq_one_letter_code
_entity_poly.pdbx_strand_id
1 'polypeptide(L)'
;MKQKSNFTFLLSYAKNEKYKLYFSAFLSVCSSILMVVPYILIYNIILELLKADLDYNRIKKLAIYTAILIVLRLVLFILSGVFSHVVAFNILYNIRMQAVKHLGNINLGYFREKNIGEIKKAINEDVEKLENFLAHQIPDLAAAITTPIVILVFLFFLEWRIAIFLLIPIILAILTQFAMFKGYGKRLDKYNSLLQRLTSTITQYIKGMNVFKAFNLTAHSFKKYIDINNEYTENWHEMTDDYRAPYGVFLAVVDSALIFVIPSGGYLYLTDKINISIFLIFLLLSYTFLSSFKILMQFAGTFSFVLAGANNVRSIIEFPIQNDGKNLKDINFKEDISFNDVTFSYDKNDVLKNINLVLKPNTITALVGPSGSGKTTIAYLLGRFWDIQKGSIKIGDIDIKDIDINYLLSNISYVFQDIFMLTDTIFENIKMGLDKTKEEIYQAAKDAEIHEFIMSLPNGYDTIIGDGYIKLSGGEKQRISIARCLLKNSPIVVLDEITAYSDIENEAKIQSAIRNLLKDKTAIIIAHRLYTIKDVDNIVVLNEGEIVESGKHQDLITKENGLYKHLWEVK
;
A
#
# COMPACT_ATOMS: atom_id res chain seq x y z
N MET A 1 6.56 -5.07 22.91
CA MET A 1 5.06 -5.02 22.92
C MET A 1 4.53 -6.31 22.28
N LYS A 2 3.54 -7.01 22.91
CA LYS A 2 2.90 -8.17 22.28
C LYS A 2 2.24 -7.72 21.00
N GLN A 3 2.62 -8.30 19.88
CA GLN A 3 2.06 -8.02 18.56
C GLN A 3 0.56 -8.30 18.62
N LYS A 4 -0.27 -7.25 18.51
CA LYS A 4 -1.73 -7.39 18.44
C LYS A 4 -2.08 -8.26 17.23
N SER A 5 -3.01 -9.18 17.37
CA SER A 5 -3.52 -9.97 16.24
C SER A 5 -3.96 -9.04 15.11
N ASN A 6 -3.73 -9.43 13.85
CA ASN A 6 -4.16 -8.65 12.69
C ASN A 6 -5.67 -8.37 12.68
N PHE A 7 -6.46 -9.29 13.19
CA PHE A 7 -7.90 -9.08 13.39
C PHE A 7 -8.19 -7.96 14.40
N THR A 8 -7.45 -7.92 15.51
CA THR A 8 -7.56 -6.83 16.51
C THR A 8 -7.11 -5.49 15.92
N PHE A 9 -6.11 -5.50 15.04
CA PHE A 9 -5.68 -4.32 14.28
C PHE A 9 -6.83 -3.81 13.40
N LEU A 10 -7.45 -4.66 12.57
CA LEU A 10 -8.57 -4.26 11.71
C LEU A 10 -9.75 -3.72 12.52
N LEU A 11 -10.14 -4.41 13.59
CA LEU A 11 -11.24 -3.96 14.46
C LEU A 11 -10.95 -2.63 15.16
N SER A 12 -9.69 -2.25 15.36
CA SER A 12 -9.35 -0.94 15.95
C SER A 12 -9.77 0.22 15.05
N TYR A 13 -9.85 0.01 13.73
CA TYR A 13 -10.31 1.00 12.76
C TYR A 13 -11.83 1.09 12.62
N ALA A 14 -12.55 0.08 13.10
CA ALA A 14 -14.00 0.14 13.16
C ALA A 14 -14.50 1.18 14.19
N LYS A 15 -13.64 1.61 15.13
CA LYS A 15 -13.98 2.59 16.17
C LYS A 15 -15.35 2.30 16.78
N ASN A 16 -16.26 3.26 16.67
CA ASN A 16 -17.63 3.16 17.22
C ASN A 16 -18.59 2.31 16.36
N GLU A 17 -18.17 1.87 15.18
CA GLU A 17 -19.05 1.15 14.24
C GLU A 17 -18.99 -0.38 14.34
N LYS A 18 -18.10 -0.92 15.17
CA LYS A 18 -17.97 -2.37 15.39
C LYS A 18 -19.29 -3.05 15.77
N TYR A 19 -20.21 -2.32 16.42
CA TYR A 19 -21.54 -2.83 16.75
C TYR A 19 -22.36 -3.18 15.51
N LYS A 20 -22.25 -2.41 14.45
CA LYS A 20 -22.95 -2.70 13.18
C LYS A 20 -22.43 -4.00 12.56
N LEU A 21 -21.13 -4.30 12.68
CA LEU A 21 -20.52 -5.55 12.19
C LEU A 21 -21.05 -6.76 13.00
N TYR A 22 -21.11 -6.64 14.33
CA TYR A 22 -21.71 -7.67 15.16
C TYR A 22 -23.20 -7.83 14.89
N PHE A 23 -23.91 -6.74 14.65
CA PHE A 23 -25.33 -6.76 14.28
C PHE A 23 -25.54 -7.42 12.90
N SER A 24 -24.69 -7.16 11.93
CA SER A 24 -24.68 -7.85 10.63
C SER A 24 -24.51 -9.37 10.83
N ALA A 25 -23.50 -9.79 11.60
CA ALA A 25 -23.30 -11.21 11.89
C ALA A 25 -24.52 -11.83 12.61
N PHE A 26 -25.14 -11.12 13.55
CA PHE A 26 -26.36 -11.55 14.22
C PHE A 26 -27.53 -11.72 13.24
N LEU A 27 -27.75 -10.77 12.33
CA LEU A 27 -28.79 -10.88 11.29
C LEU A 27 -28.52 -12.07 10.35
N SER A 28 -27.25 -12.33 10.03
CA SER A 28 -26.83 -13.50 9.25
C SER A 28 -27.17 -14.81 9.98
N VAL A 29 -26.90 -14.90 11.28
CA VAL A 29 -27.30 -16.01 12.13
C VAL A 29 -28.83 -16.21 12.13
N CYS A 30 -29.60 -15.14 12.32
CA CYS A 30 -31.06 -15.19 12.26
C CYS A 30 -31.59 -15.67 10.91
N SER A 31 -30.99 -15.15 9.80
CA SER A 31 -31.30 -15.59 8.45
C SER A 31 -31.01 -17.09 8.24
N SER A 32 -29.90 -17.58 8.81
CA SER A 32 -29.48 -18.99 8.73
C SER A 32 -30.41 -19.93 9.52
N ILE A 33 -30.90 -19.49 10.69
CA ILE A 33 -31.90 -20.23 11.45
C ILE A 33 -33.23 -20.31 10.68
N LEU A 34 -33.66 -19.17 10.12
CA LEU A 34 -34.88 -19.12 9.30
C LEU A 34 -34.76 -19.95 8.01
N MET A 35 -33.55 -20.30 7.56
CA MET A 35 -33.37 -21.19 6.41
C MET A 35 -33.95 -22.58 6.63
N VAL A 36 -33.93 -23.10 7.86
CA VAL A 36 -34.39 -24.46 8.16
C VAL A 36 -35.91 -24.51 8.30
N VAL A 37 -36.58 -23.43 8.74
CA VAL A 37 -38.02 -23.41 9.02
C VAL A 37 -38.88 -23.72 7.80
N PRO A 38 -38.63 -23.23 6.58
CA PRO A 38 -39.35 -23.65 5.37
C PRO A 38 -39.36 -25.18 5.15
N TYR A 39 -38.25 -25.86 5.43
CA TYR A 39 -38.18 -27.31 5.31
C TYR A 39 -39.07 -28.02 6.32
N ILE A 40 -39.20 -27.47 7.54
CA ILE A 40 -40.15 -27.98 8.55
C ILE A 40 -41.57 -27.79 8.08
N LEU A 41 -41.90 -26.66 7.45
CA LEU A 41 -43.26 -26.43 6.91
C LEU A 41 -43.53 -27.32 5.70
N ILE A 42 -42.53 -27.52 4.81
CA ILE A 42 -42.64 -28.49 3.70
C ILE A 42 -42.85 -29.89 4.23
N TYR A 43 -42.15 -30.30 5.28
CA TYR A 43 -42.38 -31.58 5.96
C TYR A 43 -43.85 -31.73 6.40
N ASN A 44 -44.41 -30.69 7.01
CA ASN A 44 -45.83 -30.72 7.43
C ASN A 44 -46.80 -30.73 6.24
N ILE A 45 -46.46 -30.08 5.12
CA ILE A 45 -47.22 -30.16 3.86
C ILE A 45 -47.19 -31.60 3.32
N ILE A 46 -46.02 -32.25 3.30
CA ILE A 46 -45.87 -33.63 2.85
C ILE A 46 -46.73 -34.57 3.76
N LEU A 47 -46.67 -34.38 5.06
CA LEU A 47 -47.52 -35.14 5.99
C LEU A 47 -49.02 -35.00 5.69
N GLU A 48 -49.46 -33.78 5.36
CA GLU A 48 -50.86 -33.52 5.03
C GLU A 48 -51.26 -34.15 3.69
N LEU A 49 -50.37 -34.08 2.69
CA LEU A 49 -50.58 -34.69 1.37
C LEU A 49 -50.64 -36.23 1.39
N LEU A 50 -50.08 -36.86 2.40
CA LEU A 50 -50.11 -38.35 2.56
C LEU A 50 -51.35 -38.84 3.32
N LYS A 51 -52.24 -37.96 3.80
CA LYS A 51 -53.49 -38.33 4.41
C LYS A 51 -54.53 -38.70 3.37
N ALA A 52 -55.45 -39.64 3.73
CA ALA A 52 -56.56 -40.01 2.87
C ALA A 52 -57.54 -38.83 2.68
N ASP A 53 -57.76 -38.02 3.73
CA ASP A 53 -58.56 -36.79 3.69
C ASP A 53 -57.63 -35.56 3.68
N LEU A 54 -57.62 -34.82 2.54
CA LEU A 54 -56.77 -33.66 2.33
C LEU A 54 -57.40 -32.37 2.88
N ASP A 55 -56.73 -31.72 3.84
CA ASP A 55 -57.13 -30.38 4.29
C ASP A 55 -56.44 -29.31 3.42
N TYR A 56 -57.08 -28.94 2.33
CA TYR A 56 -56.58 -27.89 1.41
C TYR A 56 -56.35 -26.53 2.09
N ASN A 57 -57.18 -26.20 3.12
CA ASN A 57 -57.02 -24.92 3.83
C ASN A 57 -55.73 -24.91 4.68
N ARG A 58 -55.40 -26.06 5.29
CA ARG A 58 -54.16 -26.22 6.05
C ARG A 58 -52.93 -26.18 5.13
N ILE A 59 -52.96 -26.88 4.00
CA ILE A 59 -51.88 -26.85 2.99
C ILE A 59 -51.67 -25.43 2.50
N LYS A 60 -52.76 -24.71 2.14
CA LYS A 60 -52.68 -23.31 1.71
C LYS A 60 -52.03 -22.38 2.77
N LYS A 61 -52.44 -22.51 4.05
CA LYS A 61 -51.85 -21.74 5.16
C LYS A 61 -50.36 -22.02 5.31
N LEU A 62 -49.92 -23.27 5.30
CA LEU A 62 -48.54 -23.68 5.40
C LEU A 62 -47.70 -23.13 4.21
N ALA A 63 -48.23 -23.18 2.98
CA ALA A 63 -47.57 -22.62 1.81
C ALA A 63 -47.40 -21.08 1.93
N ILE A 64 -48.43 -20.36 2.41
CA ILE A 64 -48.36 -18.91 2.65
C ILE A 64 -47.31 -18.60 3.73
N TYR A 65 -47.30 -19.33 4.85
CA TYR A 65 -46.28 -19.13 5.89
C TYR A 65 -44.86 -19.41 5.38
N THR A 66 -44.68 -20.45 4.55
CA THR A 66 -43.39 -20.75 3.90
C THR A 66 -42.94 -19.56 3.05
N ALA A 67 -43.81 -19.00 2.21
CA ALA A 67 -43.49 -17.83 1.39
C ALA A 67 -43.12 -16.61 2.24
N ILE A 68 -43.88 -16.31 3.30
CA ILE A 68 -43.59 -15.20 4.22
C ILE A 68 -42.21 -15.38 4.88
N LEU A 69 -41.86 -16.58 5.33
CA LEU A 69 -40.60 -16.86 6.00
C LEU A 69 -39.40 -16.77 5.02
N ILE A 70 -39.59 -17.18 3.78
CA ILE A 70 -38.57 -17.02 2.73
C ILE A 70 -38.29 -15.51 2.49
N VAL A 71 -39.38 -14.70 2.40
CA VAL A 71 -39.24 -13.25 2.22
C VAL A 71 -38.56 -12.62 3.45
N LEU A 72 -38.97 -12.99 4.65
CA LEU A 72 -38.36 -12.49 5.89
C LEU A 72 -36.86 -12.85 5.96
N ARG A 73 -36.51 -14.08 5.63
CA ARG A 73 -35.11 -14.51 5.52
C ARG A 73 -34.32 -13.65 4.55
N LEU A 74 -34.88 -13.39 3.35
CA LEU A 74 -34.24 -12.56 2.32
C LEU A 74 -34.00 -11.13 2.84
N VAL A 75 -34.98 -10.55 3.52
CA VAL A 75 -34.85 -9.21 4.14
C VAL A 75 -33.72 -9.19 5.17
N LEU A 76 -33.65 -10.17 6.06
CA LEU A 76 -32.59 -10.27 7.07
C LEU A 76 -31.21 -10.43 6.42
N PHE A 77 -31.10 -11.24 5.36
CA PHE A 77 -29.87 -11.42 4.60
C PHE A 77 -29.40 -10.10 3.94
N ILE A 78 -30.32 -9.40 3.27
CA ILE A 78 -30.03 -8.09 2.65
C ILE A 78 -29.58 -7.07 3.71
N LEU A 79 -30.32 -6.97 4.83
CA LEU A 79 -29.96 -6.06 5.91
C LEU A 79 -28.58 -6.40 6.51
N SER A 80 -28.28 -7.69 6.69
CA SER A 80 -26.94 -8.12 7.11
C SER A 80 -25.86 -7.59 6.18
N GLY A 81 -26.05 -7.74 4.86
CA GLY A 81 -25.14 -7.23 3.84
C GLY A 81 -24.98 -5.71 3.87
N VAL A 82 -26.09 -4.97 3.98
CA VAL A 82 -26.04 -3.49 4.06
C VAL A 82 -25.21 -3.03 5.25
N PHE A 83 -25.42 -3.60 6.44
CA PHE A 83 -24.66 -3.22 7.64
C PHE A 83 -23.18 -3.58 7.52
N SER A 84 -22.84 -4.76 6.98
CA SER A 84 -21.44 -5.16 6.81
C SER A 84 -20.69 -4.28 5.81
N HIS A 85 -21.30 -3.95 4.66
CA HIS A 85 -20.70 -3.07 3.66
C HIS A 85 -20.46 -1.65 4.18
N VAL A 86 -21.44 -1.04 4.87
CA VAL A 86 -21.27 0.29 5.46
C VAL A 86 -20.07 0.32 6.39
N VAL A 87 -19.93 -0.67 7.25
CA VAL A 87 -18.79 -0.75 8.18
C VAL A 87 -17.48 -1.00 7.44
N ALA A 88 -17.48 -1.91 6.46
CA ALA A 88 -16.29 -2.22 5.67
C ALA A 88 -15.76 -0.95 5.00
N PHE A 89 -16.57 -0.20 4.26
CA PHE A 89 -16.16 1.03 3.60
C PHE A 89 -15.60 2.09 4.57
N ASN A 90 -16.22 2.24 5.75
CA ASN A 90 -15.71 3.19 6.75
C ASN A 90 -14.35 2.75 7.33
N ILE A 91 -14.16 1.45 7.57
CA ILE A 91 -12.86 0.90 8.00
C ILE A 91 -11.79 1.14 6.94
N LEU A 92 -12.09 0.83 5.68
CA LEU A 92 -11.16 1.00 4.57
C LEU A 92 -10.76 2.47 4.37
N TYR A 93 -11.75 3.38 4.42
CA TYR A 93 -11.50 4.81 4.37
C TYR A 93 -10.54 5.25 5.48
N ASN A 94 -10.80 4.84 6.73
CA ASN A 94 -9.96 5.19 7.86
C ASN A 94 -8.53 4.63 7.73
N ILE A 95 -8.39 3.39 7.27
CA ILE A 95 -7.08 2.76 7.03
C ILE A 95 -6.31 3.51 5.94
N ARG A 96 -6.94 3.78 4.78
CA ARG A 96 -6.30 4.53 3.68
C ARG A 96 -5.88 5.93 4.13
N MET A 97 -6.76 6.66 4.79
CA MET A 97 -6.45 8.00 5.29
C MET A 97 -5.30 7.99 6.30
N GLN A 98 -5.27 7.03 7.19
CA GLN A 98 -4.17 6.92 8.16
C GLN A 98 -2.87 6.51 7.48
N ALA A 99 -2.89 5.56 6.54
CA ALA A 99 -1.72 5.15 5.78
C ALA A 99 -1.12 6.33 5.01
N VAL A 100 -1.95 7.10 4.28
CA VAL A 100 -1.50 8.27 3.52
C VAL A 100 -0.95 9.38 4.43
N LYS A 101 -1.64 9.67 5.54
CA LYS A 101 -1.14 10.65 6.53
C LYS A 101 0.18 10.20 7.15
N HIS A 102 0.31 8.91 7.44
CA HIS A 102 1.54 8.37 8.02
C HIS A 102 2.70 8.41 7.03
N LEU A 103 2.46 8.09 5.74
CA LEU A 103 3.47 8.22 4.69
C LEU A 103 4.01 9.67 4.57
N GLY A 104 3.16 10.68 4.79
CA GLY A 104 3.61 12.07 4.80
C GLY A 104 4.55 12.44 5.97
N ASN A 105 4.62 11.60 7.01
CA ASN A 105 5.44 11.83 8.20
C ASN A 105 6.64 10.86 8.31
N ILE A 106 6.74 9.90 7.40
CA ILE A 106 7.88 8.97 7.34
C ILE A 106 9.06 9.66 6.65
N ASN A 107 10.28 9.34 7.08
CA ASN A 107 11.49 9.85 6.44
C ASN A 107 11.61 9.42 4.97
N LEU A 108 12.36 10.19 4.18
CA LEU A 108 12.54 9.92 2.76
C LEU A 108 13.26 8.59 2.49
N GLY A 109 14.07 8.11 3.45
CA GLY A 109 14.78 6.84 3.38
C GLY A 109 13.86 5.65 3.14
N TYR A 110 12.69 5.64 3.76
CA TYR A 110 11.69 4.60 3.55
C TYR A 110 11.32 4.40 2.07
N PHE A 111 11.15 5.51 1.32
CA PHE A 111 10.78 5.47 -0.10
C PHE A 111 11.93 5.06 -1.03
N ARG A 112 13.19 5.08 -0.56
CA ARG A 112 14.34 4.51 -1.27
C ARG A 112 14.46 3.01 -1.07
N GLU A 113 14.19 2.52 0.15
CA GLU A 113 14.26 1.10 0.49
C GLU A 113 13.06 0.33 -0.04
N LYS A 114 11.88 0.93 -0.01
CA LYS A 114 10.62 0.32 -0.45
C LYS A 114 10.27 0.68 -1.88
N ASN A 115 9.87 -0.31 -2.64
CA ASN A 115 9.38 -0.08 -4.00
C ASN A 115 8.02 0.65 -3.93
N ILE A 116 7.87 1.76 -4.68
CA ILE A 116 6.61 2.52 -4.81
C ILE A 116 5.45 1.60 -5.19
N GLY A 117 5.71 0.57 -6.03
CA GLY A 117 4.73 -0.44 -6.40
C GLY A 117 4.20 -1.26 -5.20
N GLU A 118 5.06 -1.57 -4.21
CA GLU A 118 4.65 -2.27 -2.99
C GLU A 118 3.75 -1.39 -2.11
N ILE A 119 4.10 -0.11 -1.97
CA ILE A 119 3.28 0.86 -1.22
C ILE A 119 1.91 1.04 -1.88
N LYS A 120 1.89 1.24 -3.22
CA LYS A 120 0.65 1.35 -3.99
C LYS A 120 -0.22 0.10 -3.85
N LYS A 121 0.38 -1.10 -3.96
CA LYS A 121 -0.31 -2.38 -3.77
C LYS A 121 -0.91 -2.49 -2.38
N ALA A 122 -0.16 -2.15 -1.34
CA ALA A 122 -0.64 -2.22 0.04
C ALA A 122 -1.85 -1.31 0.28
N ILE A 123 -1.81 -0.04 -0.20
CA ILE A 123 -2.88 0.95 0.03
C ILE A 123 -4.12 0.67 -0.82
N ASN A 124 -3.97 0.19 -2.05
CA ASN A 124 -5.10 -0.06 -2.94
C ASN A 124 -5.57 -1.51 -2.86
N GLU A 125 -4.75 -2.46 -3.36
CA GLU A 125 -5.18 -3.85 -3.56
C GLU A 125 -5.34 -4.62 -2.23
N ASP A 126 -4.37 -4.47 -1.31
CA ASP A 126 -4.43 -5.22 -0.05
C ASP A 126 -5.53 -4.66 0.87
N VAL A 127 -5.75 -3.34 0.87
CA VAL A 127 -6.90 -2.73 1.57
C VAL A 127 -8.22 -3.20 0.96
N GLU A 128 -8.33 -3.32 -0.38
CA GLU A 128 -9.55 -3.80 -1.05
C GLU A 128 -9.88 -5.27 -0.69
N LYS A 129 -8.85 -6.13 -0.54
CA LYS A 129 -9.05 -7.50 -0.04
C LYS A 129 -9.64 -7.54 1.37
N LEU A 130 -9.34 -6.53 2.20
CA LEU A 130 -9.94 -6.40 3.53
C LEU A 130 -11.44 -6.08 3.45
N GLU A 131 -11.91 -5.39 2.40
CA GLU A 131 -13.34 -5.18 2.16
C GLU A 131 -14.07 -6.50 2.02
N ASN A 132 -13.63 -7.34 1.09
CA ASN A 132 -14.26 -8.64 0.84
C ASN A 132 -14.36 -9.47 2.13
N PHE A 133 -13.32 -9.42 2.97
CA PHE A 133 -13.33 -10.10 4.25
C PHE A 133 -14.38 -9.52 5.23
N LEU A 134 -14.42 -8.21 5.41
CA LEU A 134 -15.30 -7.55 6.37
C LEU A 134 -16.75 -7.54 5.91
N ALA A 135 -16.99 -7.28 4.62
CA ALA A 135 -18.32 -7.13 4.06
C ALA A 135 -19.02 -8.46 3.82
N HIS A 136 -18.31 -9.47 3.36
CA HIS A 136 -18.88 -10.75 2.94
C HIS A 136 -18.49 -11.89 3.89
N GLN A 137 -17.19 -12.09 4.12
CA GLN A 137 -16.73 -13.30 4.79
C GLN A 137 -17.14 -13.39 6.28
N ILE A 138 -17.27 -12.27 7.00
CA ILE A 138 -17.72 -12.31 8.40
C ILE A 138 -19.18 -12.74 8.51
N PRO A 139 -20.15 -12.14 7.79
CA PRO A 139 -21.54 -12.62 7.78
C PRO A 139 -21.66 -14.05 7.24
N ASP A 140 -20.93 -14.38 6.16
CA ASP A 140 -20.96 -15.70 5.55
C ASP A 140 -20.39 -16.79 6.47
N LEU A 141 -19.34 -16.49 7.23
CA LEU A 141 -18.78 -17.40 8.24
C LEU A 141 -19.80 -17.66 9.37
N ALA A 142 -20.48 -16.60 9.83
CA ALA A 142 -21.53 -16.74 10.83
C ALA A 142 -22.66 -17.66 10.33
N ALA A 143 -23.08 -17.49 9.07
CA ALA A 143 -24.05 -18.36 8.42
C ALA A 143 -23.51 -19.79 8.24
N ALA A 144 -22.28 -19.94 7.73
CA ALA A 144 -21.67 -21.23 7.44
C ALA A 144 -21.45 -22.11 8.69
N ILE A 145 -21.26 -21.49 9.84
CA ILE A 145 -21.20 -22.19 11.14
C ILE A 145 -22.62 -22.50 11.66
N THR A 146 -23.52 -21.53 11.58
CA THR A 146 -24.88 -21.66 12.17
C THR A 146 -25.74 -22.67 11.40
N THR A 147 -25.69 -22.62 10.06
CA THR A 147 -26.53 -23.48 9.21
C THR A 147 -26.37 -24.99 9.52
N PRO A 148 -25.18 -25.58 9.49
CA PRO A 148 -25.01 -27.00 9.77
C PRO A 148 -25.40 -27.37 11.21
N ILE A 149 -25.12 -26.49 12.19
CA ILE A 149 -25.48 -26.72 13.59
C ILE A 149 -27.00 -26.82 13.73
N VAL A 150 -27.73 -25.86 13.15
CA VAL A 150 -29.20 -25.82 13.24
C VAL A 150 -29.83 -27.02 12.53
N ILE A 151 -29.31 -27.36 11.32
CA ILE A 151 -29.79 -28.54 10.58
C ILE A 151 -29.51 -29.82 11.38
N LEU A 152 -28.29 -29.98 11.89
CA LEU A 152 -27.92 -31.19 12.64
C LEU A 152 -28.78 -31.35 13.90
N VAL A 153 -28.95 -30.28 14.69
CA VAL A 153 -29.83 -30.30 15.88
C VAL A 153 -31.23 -30.68 15.49
N PHE A 154 -31.80 -30.10 14.43
CA PHE A 154 -33.12 -30.44 13.96
C PHE A 154 -33.23 -31.91 13.53
N LEU A 155 -32.27 -32.43 12.76
CA LEU A 155 -32.23 -33.81 12.30
C LEU A 155 -32.07 -34.80 13.48
N PHE A 156 -31.29 -34.45 14.51
CA PHE A 156 -31.18 -35.27 15.74
C PHE A 156 -32.48 -35.38 16.51
N PHE A 157 -33.25 -34.29 16.60
CA PHE A 157 -34.58 -34.32 17.23
C PHE A 157 -35.60 -35.12 16.41
N LEU A 158 -35.45 -35.15 15.10
CA LEU A 158 -36.35 -35.85 14.22
C LEU A 158 -36.09 -37.37 14.21
N GLU A 159 -34.85 -37.80 13.99
CA GLU A 159 -34.42 -39.20 14.03
C GLU A 159 -32.88 -39.30 14.21
N TRP A 160 -32.46 -39.45 15.47
CA TRP A 160 -31.08 -39.47 15.83
C TRP A 160 -30.26 -40.59 15.18
N ARG A 161 -30.87 -41.73 14.87
CA ARG A 161 -30.20 -42.88 14.26
C ARG A 161 -29.66 -42.57 12.88
N ILE A 162 -30.41 -41.84 12.05
CA ILE A 162 -29.95 -41.40 10.71
C ILE A 162 -28.95 -40.25 10.88
N ALA A 163 -29.19 -39.32 11.81
CA ALA A 163 -28.34 -38.15 12.03
C ALA A 163 -26.90 -38.54 12.43
N ILE A 164 -26.70 -39.65 13.18
CA ILE A 164 -25.36 -40.17 13.48
C ILE A 164 -24.59 -40.55 12.24
N PHE A 165 -25.25 -41.18 11.23
CA PHE A 165 -24.57 -41.54 10.00
C PHE A 165 -24.09 -40.31 9.20
N LEU A 166 -24.72 -39.16 9.35
CA LEU A 166 -24.26 -37.88 8.75
C LEU A 166 -23.00 -37.30 9.42
N LEU A 167 -22.62 -37.78 10.60
CA LEU A 167 -21.34 -37.38 11.21
C LEU A 167 -20.13 -38.03 10.54
N ILE A 168 -20.31 -39.19 9.90
CA ILE A 168 -19.22 -39.92 9.23
C ILE A 168 -18.56 -39.07 8.13
N PRO A 169 -19.30 -38.50 7.15
CA PRO A 169 -18.70 -37.63 6.14
C PRO A 169 -18.07 -36.36 6.73
N ILE A 170 -18.54 -35.84 7.86
CA ILE A 170 -17.91 -34.69 8.52
C ILE A 170 -16.52 -35.06 9.01
N ILE A 171 -16.39 -36.19 9.72
CA ILE A 171 -15.08 -36.66 10.22
C ILE A 171 -14.12 -36.86 9.04
N LEU A 172 -14.57 -37.49 7.95
CA LEU A 172 -13.77 -37.67 6.74
C LEU A 172 -13.38 -36.31 6.10
N ALA A 173 -14.32 -35.37 6.01
CA ALA A 173 -14.05 -34.02 5.50
C ALA A 173 -13.00 -33.27 6.36
N ILE A 174 -13.07 -33.39 7.68
CA ILE A 174 -12.09 -32.80 8.60
C ILE A 174 -10.71 -33.44 8.40
N LEU A 175 -10.63 -34.77 8.27
CA LEU A 175 -9.36 -35.46 8.03
C LEU A 175 -8.72 -35.02 6.70
N THR A 176 -9.50 -34.87 5.63
CA THR A 176 -8.99 -34.37 4.34
C THR A 176 -8.50 -32.93 4.46
N GLN A 177 -9.15 -32.07 5.25
CA GLN A 177 -8.70 -30.71 5.54
C GLN A 177 -7.33 -30.71 6.22
N PHE A 178 -7.13 -31.53 7.24
CA PHE A 178 -5.80 -31.64 7.88
C PHE A 178 -4.71 -32.08 6.89
N ALA A 179 -5.03 -33.00 5.98
CA ALA A 179 -4.10 -33.44 4.93
C ALA A 179 -3.74 -32.28 3.98
N MET A 180 -4.71 -31.45 3.60
CA MET A 180 -4.50 -30.30 2.71
C MET A 180 -3.68 -29.19 3.34
N PHE A 181 -3.91 -28.90 4.63
CA PHE A 181 -3.20 -27.82 5.35
C PHE A 181 -1.79 -28.22 5.79
N LYS A 182 -1.43 -29.52 5.77
CA LYS A 182 -0.10 -29.96 6.10
C LYS A 182 0.95 -29.34 5.16
N GLY A 183 1.83 -28.48 5.70
CA GLY A 183 2.87 -27.79 4.94
C GLY A 183 2.40 -26.64 4.05
N TYR A 184 1.10 -26.29 4.07
CA TYR A 184 0.51 -25.23 3.23
C TYR A 184 1.22 -23.88 3.42
N GLY A 185 1.53 -23.46 4.64
CA GLY A 185 2.22 -22.19 4.92
C GLY A 185 3.55 -22.06 4.18
N LYS A 186 4.42 -23.09 4.24
CA LYS A 186 5.71 -23.07 3.53
C LYS A 186 5.54 -22.99 2.00
N ARG A 187 4.56 -23.72 1.45
CA ARG A 187 4.25 -23.67 0.02
C ARG A 187 3.73 -22.32 -0.42
N LEU A 188 2.87 -21.71 0.39
CA LEU A 188 2.35 -20.36 0.14
C LEU A 188 3.45 -19.30 0.18
N ASP A 189 4.39 -19.39 1.13
CA ASP A 189 5.54 -18.48 1.21
C ASP A 189 6.44 -18.61 -0.02
N LYS A 190 6.75 -19.85 -0.44
CA LYS A 190 7.51 -20.11 -1.69
C LYS A 190 6.77 -19.52 -2.90
N TYR A 191 5.48 -19.78 -3.04
CA TYR A 191 4.63 -19.24 -4.11
C TYR A 191 4.67 -17.69 -4.14
N ASN A 192 4.47 -17.03 -3.00
CA ASN A 192 4.48 -15.57 -2.90
C ASN A 192 5.84 -14.99 -3.27
N SER A 193 6.94 -15.60 -2.84
CA SER A 193 8.30 -15.16 -3.19
C SER A 193 8.57 -15.27 -4.70
N LEU A 194 8.15 -16.38 -5.32
CA LEU A 194 8.28 -16.59 -6.76
C LEU A 194 7.41 -15.61 -7.56
N LEU A 195 6.17 -15.38 -7.13
CA LEU A 195 5.28 -14.40 -7.75
C LEU A 195 5.87 -12.98 -7.70
N GLN A 196 6.47 -12.60 -6.58
CA GLN A 196 7.15 -11.31 -6.43
C GLN A 196 8.36 -11.20 -7.37
N ARG A 197 9.20 -12.24 -7.46
CA ARG A 197 10.35 -12.29 -8.38
C ARG A 197 9.89 -12.21 -9.84
N LEU A 198 8.83 -12.93 -10.20
CA LEU A 198 8.24 -12.91 -11.55
C LEU A 198 7.73 -11.51 -11.91
N THR A 199 6.94 -10.89 -11.02
CA THR A 199 6.39 -9.53 -11.21
C THR A 199 7.51 -8.49 -11.35
N SER A 200 8.55 -8.57 -10.52
CA SER A 200 9.72 -7.71 -10.63
C SER A 200 10.43 -7.87 -11.97
N THR A 201 10.59 -9.10 -12.43
CA THR A 201 11.26 -9.41 -13.71
C THR A 201 10.44 -8.91 -14.92
N ILE A 202 9.11 -9.08 -14.88
CA ILE A 202 8.20 -8.52 -15.90
C ILE A 202 8.32 -6.99 -15.94
N THR A 203 8.35 -6.35 -14.78
CA THR A 203 8.51 -4.89 -14.68
C THR A 203 9.83 -4.42 -15.26
N GLN A 204 10.94 -5.14 -15.00
CA GLN A 204 12.24 -4.86 -15.61
C GLN A 204 12.21 -5.00 -17.14
N TYR A 205 11.55 -6.06 -17.65
CA TYR A 205 11.36 -6.30 -19.08
C TYR A 205 10.59 -5.16 -19.74
N ILE A 206 9.47 -4.74 -19.16
CA ILE A 206 8.63 -3.65 -19.68
C ILE A 206 9.40 -2.32 -19.67
N LYS A 207 10.07 -1.98 -18.57
CA LYS A 207 10.90 -0.75 -18.47
C LYS A 207 12.07 -0.75 -19.47
N GLY A 208 12.64 -1.92 -19.74
CA GLY A 208 13.72 -2.10 -20.70
C GLY A 208 13.27 -2.28 -22.16
N MET A 209 11.96 -2.19 -22.46
CA MET A 209 11.41 -2.55 -23.76
C MET A 209 12.07 -1.82 -24.94
N ASN A 210 12.44 -0.57 -24.77
CA ASN A 210 13.14 0.21 -25.80
C ASN A 210 14.49 -0.43 -26.15
N VAL A 211 15.23 -0.92 -25.15
CA VAL A 211 16.50 -1.61 -25.34
C VAL A 211 16.27 -2.96 -26.04
N PHE A 212 15.30 -3.74 -25.55
CA PHE A 212 14.96 -5.04 -26.17
C PHE A 212 14.58 -4.89 -27.63
N LYS A 213 13.76 -3.88 -27.97
CA LYS A 213 13.41 -3.59 -29.38
C LYS A 213 14.60 -3.11 -30.21
N ALA A 214 15.44 -2.23 -29.66
CA ALA A 214 16.62 -1.72 -30.38
C ALA A 214 17.62 -2.83 -30.73
N PHE A 215 17.75 -3.84 -29.87
CA PHE A 215 18.62 -5.00 -30.10
C PHE A 215 17.90 -6.21 -30.73
N ASN A 216 16.65 -6.04 -31.17
CA ASN A 216 15.80 -7.10 -31.75
C ASN A 216 15.70 -8.36 -30.85
N LEU A 217 15.65 -8.15 -29.54
CA LEU A 217 15.51 -9.21 -28.55
C LEU A 217 14.04 -9.53 -28.30
N THR A 218 13.71 -10.82 -28.21
CA THR A 218 12.37 -11.31 -27.87
C THR A 218 12.29 -11.68 -26.39
N ALA A 219 11.09 -12.01 -25.90
CA ALA A 219 10.89 -12.53 -24.55
C ALA A 219 11.72 -13.81 -24.30
N HIS A 220 11.91 -14.66 -25.32
CA HIS A 220 12.77 -15.84 -25.25
C HIS A 220 14.24 -15.52 -25.06
N SER A 221 14.70 -14.36 -25.52
CA SER A 221 16.06 -13.90 -25.29
C SER A 221 16.30 -13.41 -23.86
N PHE A 222 15.22 -13.13 -23.09
CA PHE A 222 15.32 -12.74 -21.69
C PHE A 222 15.31 -13.97 -20.78
N LYS A 223 16.43 -14.69 -20.76
CA LYS A 223 16.60 -15.95 -20.04
C LYS A 223 16.11 -15.88 -18.59
N LYS A 224 16.41 -14.79 -17.89
CA LYS A 224 15.95 -14.59 -16.50
C LYS A 224 14.44 -14.71 -16.32
N TYR A 225 13.66 -14.20 -17.31
CA TYR A 225 12.20 -14.31 -17.27
C TYR A 225 11.74 -15.77 -17.46
N ILE A 226 12.35 -16.48 -18.42
CA ILE A 226 12.02 -17.89 -18.70
C ILE A 226 12.33 -18.75 -17.49
N ASP A 227 13.52 -18.58 -16.89
CA ASP A 227 13.94 -19.38 -15.73
C ASP A 227 12.99 -19.19 -14.54
N ILE A 228 12.64 -17.93 -14.22
CA ILE A 228 11.71 -17.63 -13.12
C ILE A 228 10.29 -18.11 -13.44
N ASN A 229 9.83 -17.98 -14.70
CA ASN A 229 8.51 -18.44 -15.10
C ASN A 229 8.41 -19.97 -15.00
N ASN A 230 9.46 -20.70 -15.38
CA ASN A 230 9.52 -22.14 -15.24
C ASN A 230 9.51 -22.56 -13.75
N GLU A 231 10.32 -21.91 -12.90
CA GLU A 231 10.34 -22.15 -11.45
C GLU A 231 8.96 -21.89 -10.80
N TYR A 232 8.28 -20.81 -11.22
CA TYR A 232 6.93 -20.49 -10.77
C TYR A 232 5.92 -21.56 -11.21
N THR A 233 5.97 -21.97 -12.48
CA THR A 233 5.06 -22.98 -13.04
C THR A 233 5.28 -24.34 -12.38
N GLU A 234 6.53 -24.76 -12.18
CA GLU A 234 6.88 -26.01 -11.49
C GLU A 234 6.36 -25.99 -10.05
N ASN A 235 6.56 -24.89 -9.31
CA ASN A 235 6.01 -24.75 -7.97
C ASN A 235 4.47 -24.81 -7.94
N TRP A 236 3.81 -24.25 -8.97
CA TRP A 236 2.37 -24.35 -9.12
C TRP A 236 1.91 -25.80 -9.35
N HIS A 237 2.62 -26.54 -10.18
CA HIS A 237 2.35 -27.97 -10.38
C HIS A 237 2.54 -28.78 -9.09
N GLU A 238 3.66 -28.57 -8.37
CA GLU A 238 3.90 -29.22 -7.06
C GLU A 238 2.76 -28.95 -6.08
N MET A 239 2.34 -27.67 -5.96
CA MET A 239 1.21 -27.29 -5.10
C MET A 239 -0.10 -27.97 -5.53
N THR A 240 -0.37 -28.02 -6.82
CA THR A 240 -1.60 -28.61 -7.35
C THR A 240 -1.63 -30.12 -7.14
N ASP A 241 -0.51 -30.80 -7.34
CA ASP A 241 -0.42 -32.25 -7.16
C ASP A 241 -0.61 -32.66 -5.68
N ASP A 242 -0.03 -31.92 -4.76
CA ASP A 242 -0.23 -32.13 -3.32
C ASP A 242 -1.69 -31.89 -2.88
N TYR A 243 -2.36 -30.94 -3.52
CA TYR A 243 -3.70 -30.51 -3.15
C TYR A 243 -4.80 -31.34 -3.85
N ARG A 244 -4.56 -31.81 -5.07
CA ARG A 244 -5.56 -32.44 -5.95
C ARG A 244 -6.27 -33.63 -5.31
N ALA A 245 -5.52 -34.58 -4.77
CA ALA A 245 -6.11 -35.80 -4.21
C ALA A 245 -6.90 -35.54 -2.92
N PRO A 246 -6.37 -34.84 -1.88
CA PRO A 246 -7.17 -34.50 -0.69
C PRO A 246 -8.41 -33.65 -1.01
N TYR A 247 -8.29 -32.71 -1.97
CA TYR A 247 -9.41 -31.87 -2.38
C TYR A 247 -10.50 -32.64 -3.12
N GLY A 248 -10.12 -33.53 -4.02
CA GLY A 248 -11.04 -34.41 -4.72
C GLY A 248 -11.81 -35.32 -3.76
N VAL A 249 -11.10 -35.91 -2.78
CA VAL A 249 -11.74 -36.71 -1.71
C VAL A 249 -12.67 -35.86 -0.87
N PHE A 250 -12.26 -34.63 -0.48
CA PHE A 250 -13.13 -33.72 0.26
C PHE A 250 -14.43 -33.42 -0.49
N LEU A 251 -14.36 -33.06 -1.77
CA LEU A 251 -15.57 -32.79 -2.57
C LEU A 251 -16.45 -34.04 -2.69
N ALA A 252 -15.88 -35.20 -2.96
CA ALA A 252 -16.61 -36.45 -3.03
C ALA A 252 -17.33 -36.78 -1.71
N VAL A 253 -16.66 -36.55 -0.58
CA VAL A 253 -17.24 -36.77 0.76
C VAL A 253 -18.37 -35.79 1.04
N VAL A 254 -18.20 -34.50 0.73
CA VAL A 254 -19.23 -33.48 0.95
C VAL A 254 -20.45 -33.70 0.05
N ASP A 255 -20.26 -34.18 -1.18
CA ASP A 255 -21.37 -34.51 -2.09
C ASP A 255 -21.97 -35.91 -1.85
N SER A 256 -21.40 -36.69 -0.92
CA SER A 256 -21.82 -38.05 -0.63
C SER A 256 -22.97 -38.18 0.41
N ALA A 257 -23.63 -37.09 0.80
CA ALA A 257 -24.68 -37.10 1.81
C ALA A 257 -25.73 -38.24 1.61
N LEU A 258 -26.16 -38.42 0.39
CA LEU A 258 -27.15 -39.41 0.02
C LEU A 258 -26.64 -40.86 0.17
N ILE A 259 -25.35 -41.13 0.02
CA ILE A 259 -24.74 -42.44 0.21
C ILE A 259 -24.91 -42.92 1.67
N PHE A 260 -24.95 -42.02 2.62
CA PHE A 260 -25.16 -42.35 4.05
C PHE A 260 -26.64 -42.36 4.43
N VAL A 261 -27.42 -41.44 3.86
CA VAL A 261 -28.85 -41.26 4.24
C VAL A 261 -29.75 -42.34 3.58
N ILE A 262 -29.49 -42.68 2.30
CA ILE A 262 -30.36 -43.64 1.59
C ILE A 262 -30.30 -45.04 2.21
N PRO A 263 -29.17 -45.68 2.50
CA PRO A 263 -29.15 -46.99 3.13
C PRO A 263 -29.68 -46.99 4.54
N SER A 264 -29.25 -46.00 5.38
CA SER A 264 -29.66 -45.94 6.78
C SER A 264 -31.13 -45.58 6.96
N GLY A 265 -31.61 -44.56 6.25
CA GLY A 265 -32.98 -44.13 6.25
C GLY A 265 -33.92 -45.12 5.56
N GLY A 266 -33.49 -45.69 4.42
CA GLY A 266 -34.24 -46.73 3.71
C GLY A 266 -34.44 -48.00 4.53
N TYR A 267 -33.37 -48.46 5.22
CA TYR A 267 -33.49 -49.59 6.16
C TYR A 267 -34.50 -49.34 7.29
N LEU A 268 -34.44 -48.13 7.91
CA LEU A 268 -35.38 -47.78 8.95
C LEU A 268 -36.82 -47.60 8.45
N TYR A 269 -37.01 -47.13 7.23
CA TYR A 269 -38.30 -47.02 6.57
C TYR A 269 -38.88 -48.40 6.25
N LEU A 270 -38.10 -49.31 5.63
CA LEU A 270 -38.53 -50.66 5.27
C LEU A 270 -38.78 -51.55 6.49
N THR A 271 -38.24 -51.20 7.67
CA THR A 271 -38.52 -51.88 8.95
C THR A 271 -39.60 -51.17 9.80
N ASP A 272 -40.39 -50.27 9.21
CA ASP A 272 -41.50 -49.53 9.82
C ASP A 272 -41.09 -48.71 11.06
N LYS A 273 -39.83 -48.36 11.18
CA LYS A 273 -39.32 -47.58 12.32
C LYS A 273 -39.44 -46.06 12.11
N ILE A 274 -39.57 -45.60 10.87
CA ILE A 274 -39.79 -44.21 10.49
C ILE A 274 -40.82 -44.09 9.37
N ASN A 275 -41.47 -42.95 9.28
CA ASN A 275 -42.40 -42.63 8.19
C ASN A 275 -41.63 -42.13 6.96
N ILE A 276 -42.20 -42.28 5.75
CA ILE A 276 -41.64 -41.76 4.50
C ILE A 276 -41.32 -40.26 4.56
N SER A 277 -42.12 -39.47 5.27
CA SER A 277 -41.94 -38.05 5.43
C SER A 277 -40.63 -37.70 6.15
N ILE A 278 -40.25 -38.48 7.18
CA ILE A 278 -38.96 -38.34 7.88
C ILE A 278 -37.81 -38.64 6.91
N PHE A 279 -37.95 -39.73 6.15
CA PHE A 279 -36.93 -40.11 5.16
C PHE A 279 -36.73 -39.03 4.12
N LEU A 280 -37.80 -38.45 3.55
CA LEU A 280 -37.73 -37.35 2.56
C LEU A 280 -37.07 -36.09 3.11
N ILE A 281 -37.35 -35.69 4.36
CA ILE A 281 -36.71 -34.51 4.95
C ILE A 281 -35.19 -34.72 5.12
N PHE A 282 -34.77 -35.93 5.50
CA PHE A 282 -33.34 -36.25 5.58
C PHE A 282 -32.66 -36.20 4.21
N LEU A 283 -33.32 -36.66 3.14
CA LEU A 283 -32.79 -36.54 1.79
C LEU A 283 -32.61 -35.08 1.36
N LEU A 284 -33.58 -34.20 1.70
CA LEU A 284 -33.50 -32.78 1.33
C LEU A 284 -32.45 -32.00 2.15
N LEU A 285 -32.41 -32.22 3.46
CA LEU A 285 -31.57 -31.43 4.35
C LEU A 285 -30.12 -31.93 4.40
N SER A 286 -29.84 -33.21 4.16
CA SER A 286 -28.50 -33.77 4.24
C SER A 286 -27.54 -33.13 3.24
N TYR A 287 -28.01 -32.85 2.02
CA TYR A 287 -27.20 -32.12 1.02
C TYR A 287 -26.87 -30.69 1.47
N THR A 288 -27.86 -29.94 1.94
CA THR A 288 -27.67 -28.57 2.45
C THR A 288 -26.73 -28.54 3.66
N PHE A 289 -26.85 -29.55 4.54
CA PHE A 289 -25.99 -29.73 5.69
C PHE A 289 -24.50 -29.88 5.29
N LEU A 290 -24.17 -30.84 4.44
CA LEU A 290 -22.78 -31.08 4.05
C LEU A 290 -22.23 -29.99 3.15
N SER A 291 -23.04 -29.38 2.25
CA SER A 291 -22.58 -28.30 1.38
C SER A 291 -22.12 -27.06 2.15
N SER A 292 -22.61 -26.83 3.37
CA SER A 292 -22.16 -25.73 4.25
C SER A 292 -20.66 -25.83 4.57
N PHE A 293 -20.08 -27.03 4.57
CA PHE A 293 -18.65 -27.23 4.82
C PHE A 293 -17.75 -26.75 3.66
N LYS A 294 -18.28 -26.66 2.42
CA LYS A 294 -17.56 -26.06 1.28
C LYS A 294 -17.23 -24.59 1.53
N ILE A 295 -18.18 -23.84 2.13
CA ILE A 295 -18.00 -22.41 2.47
C ILE A 295 -16.92 -22.26 3.55
N LEU A 296 -16.95 -23.10 4.59
CA LEU A 296 -15.94 -23.08 5.65
C LEU A 296 -14.53 -23.35 5.11
N MET A 297 -14.41 -24.26 4.15
CA MET A 297 -13.13 -24.54 3.49
C MET A 297 -12.61 -23.35 2.69
N GLN A 298 -13.44 -22.72 1.87
CA GLN A 298 -13.06 -21.53 1.08
C GLN A 298 -12.60 -20.38 1.98
N PHE A 299 -13.28 -20.19 3.12
CA PHE A 299 -12.92 -19.20 4.11
C PHE A 299 -11.48 -19.38 4.61
N ALA A 300 -11.07 -20.61 4.94
CA ALA A 300 -9.73 -20.88 5.46
C ALA A 300 -8.61 -20.49 4.49
N GLY A 301 -8.81 -20.71 3.19
CA GLY A 301 -7.88 -20.27 2.15
C GLY A 301 -7.79 -18.74 2.03
N THR A 302 -8.94 -18.08 1.94
CA THR A 302 -9.02 -16.62 1.77
C THR A 302 -8.49 -15.87 2.99
N PHE A 303 -8.70 -16.39 4.19
CA PHE A 303 -8.25 -15.77 5.44
C PHE A 303 -6.73 -15.55 5.49
N SER A 304 -5.93 -16.47 4.95
CA SER A 304 -4.47 -16.34 4.89
C SER A 304 -4.04 -15.15 4.01
N PHE A 305 -4.70 -14.93 2.86
CA PHE A 305 -4.42 -13.79 1.99
C PHE A 305 -4.82 -12.46 2.64
N VAL A 306 -5.92 -12.43 3.36
CA VAL A 306 -6.38 -11.24 4.11
C VAL A 306 -5.39 -10.88 5.21
N LEU A 307 -4.89 -11.88 5.94
CA LEU A 307 -3.87 -11.66 6.98
C LEU A 307 -2.56 -11.10 6.39
N ALA A 308 -2.13 -11.60 5.24
CA ALA A 308 -0.95 -11.08 4.54
C ALA A 308 -1.16 -9.62 4.10
N GLY A 309 -2.31 -9.31 3.50
CA GLY A 309 -2.66 -7.93 3.14
C GLY A 309 -2.71 -6.98 4.34
N ALA A 310 -3.32 -7.41 5.44
CA ALA A 310 -3.35 -6.65 6.68
C ALA A 310 -1.93 -6.37 7.23
N ASN A 311 -1.01 -7.33 7.14
CA ASN A 311 0.39 -7.15 7.54
C ASN A 311 1.11 -6.12 6.66
N ASN A 312 0.90 -6.13 5.34
CA ASN A 312 1.51 -5.16 4.44
C ASN A 312 1.07 -3.73 4.78
N VAL A 313 -0.22 -3.52 4.97
CA VAL A 313 -0.78 -2.21 5.37
C VAL A 313 -0.27 -1.79 6.75
N ARG A 314 -0.26 -2.72 7.70
CA ARG A 314 0.24 -2.50 9.05
C ARG A 314 1.71 -2.10 9.07
N SER A 315 2.54 -2.71 8.23
CA SER A 315 3.96 -2.39 8.12
C SER A 315 4.21 -0.94 7.68
N ILE A 316 3.28 -0.35 6.91
CA ILE A 316 3.32 1.07 6.54
C ILE A 316 2.91 1.93 7.74
N ILE A 317 1.77 1.61 8.37
CA ILE A 317 1.17 2.46 9.42
C ILE A 317 1.98 2.42 10.73
N GLU A 318 2.63 1.30 11.04
CA GLU A 318 3.45 1.13 12.25
C GLU A 318 4.94 1.41 11.99
N PHE A 319 5.33 1.81 10.76
CA PHE A 319 6.72 2.19 10.49
C PHE A 319 7.09 3.40 11.37
N PRO A 320 8.28 3.41 12.00
CA PRO A 320 8.67 4.52 12.87
C PRO A 320 8.71 5.85 12.11
N ILE A 321 8.05 6.86 12.65
CA ILE A 321 8.22 8.26 12.22
C ILE A 321 9.47 8.84 12.89
N GLN A 322 10.03 9.89 12.29
CA GLN A 322 11.13 10.60 12.92
C GLN A 322 10.70 11.18 14.26
N ASN A 323 11.58 11.07 15.25
CA ASN A 323 11.37 11.68 16.55
C ASN A 323 11.83 13.14 16.51
N ASP A 324 10.94 14.08 16.77
CA ASP A 324 11.21 15.51 16.74
C ASP A 324 11.88 16.04 18.03
N GLY A 325 12.48 15.16 18.84
CA GLY A 325 13.20 15.56 20.04
C GLY A 325 12.38 16.50 20.94
N LYS A 326 12.82 17.78 21.05
CA LYS A 326 12.13 18.79 21.86
C LYS A 326 10.97 19.48 21.15
N ASN A 327 10.78 19.22 19.85
CA ASN A 327 9.71 19.79 19.02
C ASN A 327 9.69 21.34 19.01
N LEU A 328 10.87 21.95 18.90
CA LEU A 328 11.04 23.41 18.92
C LEU A 328 10.51 24.04 17.62
N LYS A 329 9.88 25.22 17.74
CA LYS A 329 9.25 25.94 16.63
C LYS A 329 9.59 27.45 16.57
N ASP A 330 10.47 27.94 17.45
CA ASP A 330 10.89 29.34 17.46
C ASP A 330 12.41 29.40 17.36
N ILE A 331 12.92 29.38 16.12
CA ILE A 331 14.34 29.26 15.81
C ILE A 331 14.72 30.32 14.79
N ASN A 332 15.85 30.96 15.03
CA ASN A 332 16.42 31.92 14.09
C ASN A 332 17.23 31.22 13.01
N PHE A 333 16.65 31.07 11.80
CA PHE A 333 17.32 30.47 10.64
C PHE A 333 18.35 31.39 9.97
N LYS A 334 18.62 32.58 10.55
CA LYS A 334 19.68 33.50 10.09
C LYS A 334 20.97 33.34 10.89
N GLU A 335 21.17 32.20 11.52
CA GLU A 335 22.38 31.82 12.23
C GLU A 335 23.21 30.81 11.40
N ASP A 336 24.45 30.57 11.83
CA ASP A 336 25.33 29.60 11.19
C ASP A 336 24.72 28.22 11.24
N ILE A 337 24.84 27.47 10.12
CA ILE A 337 24.51 26.06 10.07
C ILE A 337 25.80 25.26 10.16
N SER A 338 25.95 24.44 11.21
CA SER A 338 27.18 23.71 11.47
C SER A 338 26.94 22.20 11.44
N PHE A 339 27.80 21.51 10.67
CA PHE A 339 27.97 20.06 10.71
C PHE A 339 29.21 19.78 11.56
N ASN A 340 29.06 19.03 12.64
CA ASN A 340 30.12 18.76 13.61
C ASN A 340 30.36 17.24 13.68
N ASP A 341 31.51 16.79 13.18
CA ASP A 341 31.95 15.40 13.11
C ASP A 341 30.91 14.43 12.55
N VAL A 342 30.18 14.86 11.50
CA VAL A 342 29.06 14.10 10.95
C VAL A 342 29.55 12.89 10.17
N THR A 343 29.15 11.70 10.62
CA THR A 343 29.33 10.45 9.89
C THR A 343 27.96 9.88 9.54
N PHE A 344 27.80 9.46 8.28
CA PHE A 344 26.54 8.94 7.77
C PHE A 344 26.72 7.82 6.76
N SER A 345 25.86 6.79 6.88
CA SER A 345 25.72 5.70 5.91
C SER A 345 24.24 5.44 5.60
N TYR A 346 23.94 5.14 4.34
CA TYR A 346 22.59 4.64 3.97
C TYR A 346 22.40 3.18 4.38
N ASP A 347 23.45 2.37 4.23
CA ASP A 347 23.49 0.95 4.57
C ASP A 347 24.68 0.66 5.49
N LYS A 348 25.59 -0.25 5.09
CA LYS A 348 26.74 -0.69 5.89
C LYS A 348 28.00 0.17 5.69
N ASN A 349 28.10 0.88 4.56
CA ASN A 349 29.29 1.63 4.20
C ASN A 349 29.08 3.14 4.44
N ASP A 350 30.03 3.78 5.12
CA ASP A 350 29.99 5.20 5.38
C ASP A 350 30.11 5.99 4.07
N VAL A 351 29.10 6.84 3.82
CA VAL A 351 29.05 7.77 2.68
C VAL A 351 29.65 9.12 3.05
N LEU A 352 29.50 9.52 4.31
CA LEU A 352 30.15 10.71 4.87
C LEU A 352 30.96 10.31 6.09
N LYS A 353 32.18 10.86 6.21
CA LYS A 353 33.15 10.52 7.25
C LYS A 353 33.64 11.80 7.90
N ASN A 354 33.31 12.01 9.16
CA ASN A 354 33.77 13.14 9.99
C ASN A 354 33.64 14.51 9.30
N ILE A 355 32.48 14.79 8.72
CA ILE A 355 32.23 16.06 8.03
C ILE A 355 32.14 17.18 9.08
N ASN A 356 33.04 18.18 8.90
CA ASN A 356 33.03 19.44 9.63
C ASN A 356 32.84 20.58 8.62
N LEU A 357 31.66 21.24 8.65
CA LEU A 357 31.27 22.27 7.69
C LEU A 357 30.45 23.34 8.38
N VAL A 358 30.77 24.61 8.12
CA VAL A 358 29.98 25.75 8.56
C VAL A 358 29.47 26.53 7.37
N LEU A 359 28.15 26.70 7.29
CA LEU A 359 27.47 27.54 6.32
C LEU A 359 27.11 28.85 7.00
N LYS A 360 27.71 29.96 6.57
CA LYS A 360 27.43 31.31 7.13
C LYS A 360 26.07 31.83 6.63
N PRO A 361 25.33 32.59 7.43
CA PRO A 361 24.07 33.17 6.99
C PRO A 361 24.27 34.14 5.83
N ASN A 362 23.28 34.14 4.93
CA ASN A 362 23.26 34.95 3.71
C ASN A 362 24.49 34.76 2.80
N THR A 363 25.09 33.57 2.81
CA THR A 363 26.19 33.20 1.89
C THR A 363 25.82 32.00 1.04
N ILE A 364 26.48 31.89 -0.10
CA ILE A 364 26.34 30.78 -1.04
C ILE A 364 27.53 29.86 -0.89
N THR A 365 27.30 28.61 -0.49
CA THR A 365 28.33 27.56 -0.43
C THR A 365 28.10 26.55 -1.55
N ALA A 366 29.10 26.34 -2.40
CA ALA A 366 29.07 25.33 -3.44
C ALA A 366 29.74 24.03 -2.99
N LEU A 367 29.06 22.90 -3.16
CA LEU A 367 29.61 21.54 -2.97
C LEU A 367 30.07 20.99 -4.31
N VAL A 368 31.35 20.65 -4.43
CA VAL A 368 31.95 20.08 -5.65
C VAL A 368 32.73 18.80 -5.35
N GLY A 369 33.00 18.00 -6.36
CA GLY A 369 33.74 16.75 -6.21
C GLY A 369 33.29 15.68 -7.21
N PRO A 370 33.95 14.52 -7.25
CA PRO A 370 33.58 13.39 -8.10
C PRO A 370 32.14 12.90 -7.82
N SER A 371 31.58 12.15 -8.78
CA SER A 371 30.30 11.48 -8.55
C SER A 371 30.42 10.49 -7.37
N GLY A 372 29.42 10.44 -6.49
CA GLY A 372 29.45 9.58 -5.31
C GLY A 372 30.25 10.13 -4.12
N SER A 373 30.82 11.34 -4.16
CA SER A 373 31.62 11.91 -3.04
C SER A 373 30.80 12.37 -1.83
N GLY A 374 29.44 12.28 -1.86
CA GLY A 374 28.58 12.62 -0.71
C GLY A 374 27.90 13.99 -0.77
N LYS A 375 28.04 14.77 -1.86
CA LYS A 375 27.46 16.14 -2.00
C LYS A 375 25.96 16.19 -1.73
N THR A 376 25.18 15.40 -2.45
CA THR A 376 23.71 15.31 -2.31
C THR A 376 23.30 14.80 -0.92
N THR A 377 24.15 13.95 -0.32
CA THR A 377 23.91 13.44 1.03
C THR A 377 23.97 14.56 2.07
N ILE A 378 24.96 15.48 2.00
CA ILE A 378 25.04 16.66 2.89
C ILE A 378 23.77 17.51 2.78
N ALA A 379 23.31 17.77 1.55
CA ALA A 379 22.12 18.53 1.28
C ALA A 379 20.85 17.87 1.89
N TYR A 380 20.74 16.56 1.76
CA TYR A 380 19.59 15.81 2.30
C TYR A 380 19.61 15.71 3.82
N LEU A 381 20.79 15.62 4.43
CA LEU A 381 20.92 15.61 5.89
C LEU A 381 20.51 16.93 6.52
N LEU A 382 20.73 18.08 5.84
CA LEU A 382 20.28 19.37 6.29
C LEU A 382 18.75 19.45 6.43
N GLY A 383 18.01 18.84 5.49
CA GLY A 383 16.55 18.74 5.57
C GLY A 383 16.07 17.59 6.45
N ARG A 384 16.99 16.91 7.09
CA ARG A 384 16.68 15.76 7.94
C ARG A 384 15.85 14.69 7.23
N PHE A 385 16.11 14.47 5.93
CA PHE A 385 15.50 13.37 5.18
C PHE A 385 16.00 12.01 5.67
N TRP A 386 17.15 11.99 6.35
CA TRP A 386 17.71 10.89 7.15
C TRP A 386 18.29 11.45 8.44
N ASP A 387 18.27 10.65 9.49
CA ASP A 387 18.99 10.96 10.72
C ASP A 387 20.43 10.44 10.64
N ILE A 388 21.39 11.23 11.15
CA ILE A 388 22.82 10.88 11.19
C ILE A 388 23.10 9.85 12.28
N GLN A 389 24.12 9.03 12.07
CA GLN A 389 24.55 8.02 13.04
C GLN A 389 25.50 8.62 14.09
N LYS A 390 26.40 9.53 13.68
CA LYS A 390 27.36 10.19 14.59
C LYS A 390 27.47 11.68 14.28
N GLY A 391 27.86 12.46 15.27
CA GLY A 391 28.00 13.91 15.16
C GLY A 391 26.71 14.66 15.45
N SER A 392 26.65 15.93 15.03
CA SER A 392 25.47 16.78 15.13
C SER A 392 25.37 17.75 13.96
N ILE A 393 24.17 18.13 13.57
CA ILE A 393 23.89 19.23 12.63
C ILE A 393 23.10 20.26 13.40
N LYS A 394 23.59 21.51 13.47
CA LYS A 394 22.98 22.58 14.27
C LYS A 394 22.67 23.81 13.43
N ILE A 395 21.65 24.56 13.86
CA ILE A 395 21.34 25.91 13.41
C ILE A 395 21.54 26.80 14.63
N GLY A 396 22.58 27.63 14.63
CA GLY A 396 23.10 28.25 15.84
C GLY A 396 23.52 27.18 16.85
N ASP A 397 22.97 27.24 18.05
CA ASP A 397 23.24 26.26 19.11
C ASP A 397 22.24 25.09 19.14
N ILE A 398 21.21 25.07 18.27
CA ILE A 398 20.10 24.11 18.32
C ILE A 398 20.35 22.97 17.34
N ASP A 399 20.36 21.72 17.83
CA ASP A 399 20.43 20.53 16.97
C ASP A 399 19.13 20.38 16.15
N ILE A 400 19.26 20.12 14.85
CA ILE A 400 18.09 19.93 13.95
C ILE A 400 17.20 18.77 14.38
N LYS A 401 17.70 17.81 15.18
CA LYS A 401 16.90 16.73 15.79
C LYS A 401 15.89 17.22 16.83
N ASP A 402 16.16 18.35 17.45
CA ASP A 402 15.27 18.96 18.45
C ASP A 402 14.20 19.87 17.84
N ILE A 403 14.28 20.14 16.51
CA ILE A 403 13.35 20.98 15.78
C ILE A 403 12.15 20.16 15.31
N ASP A 404 10.93 20.73 15.35
CA ASP A 404 9.77 20.16 14.65
C ASP A 404 10.09 20.02 13.16
N ILE A 405 9.93 18.82 12.61
CA ILE A 405 10.34 18.53 11.23
C ILE A 405 9.58 19.38 10.20
N ASN A 406 8.29 19.64 10.42
CA ASN A 406 7.50 20.47 9.51
C ASN A 406 7.95 21.92 9.57
N TYR A 407 8.33 22.40 10.78
CA TYR A 407 8.87 23.74 10.95
C TYR A 407 10.25 23.87 10.31
N LEU A 408 11.13 22.89 10.46
CA LEU A 408 12.43 22.84 9.78
C LEU A 408 12.24 22.88 8.25
N LEU A 409 11.42 21.99 7.71
CA LEU A 409 11.17 21.90 6.28
C LEU A 409 10.43 23.12 5.72
N SER A 410 9.61 23.81 6.49
CA SER A 410 8.98 25.08 6.05
C SER A 410 10.02 26.18 5.80
N ASN A 411 11.17 26.12 6.47
CA ASN A 411 12.25 27.10 6.38
C ASN A 411 13.39 26.69 5.43
N ILE A 412 13.27 25.56 4.71
CA ILE A 412 14.24 25.11 3.72
C ILE A 412 13.51 24.87 2.39
N SER A 413 13.98 25.48 1.31
CA SER A 413 13.50 25.21 -0.06
C SER A 413 14.49 24.33 -0.80
N TYR A 414 13.97 23.35 -1.54
CA TYR A 414 14.77 22.43 -2.36
C TYR A 414 14.40 22.53 -3.84
N VAL A 415 15.40 22.67 -4.70
CA VAL A 415 15.28 22.35 -6.12
C VAL A 415 16.05 21.05 -6.36
N PHE A 416 15.32 19.96 -6.55
CA PHE A 416 15.87 18.62 -6.75
C PHE A 416 16.34 18.43 -8.20
N GLN A 417 17.30 17.52 -8.40
CA GLN A 417 17.77 17.10 -9.72
C GLN A 417 16.62 16.54 -10.57
N ASP A 418 15.84 15.60 -10.01
CA ASP A 418 14.65 15.05 -10.65
C ASP A 418 13.43 15.88 -10.27
N ILE A 419 12.92 16.66 -11.22
CA ILE A 419 11.83 17.59 -10.97
C ILE A 419 10.50 16.91 -11.20
N PHE A 420 9.74 16.74 -10.13
CA PHE A 420 8.40 16.18 -10.15
C PHE A 420 7.34 17.22 -10.52
N MET A 421 6.45 16.87 -11.48
CA MET A 421 5.27 17.64 -11.84
C MET A 421 4.01 16.84 -11.54
N LEU A 422 3.05 17.50 -10.88
CA LEU A 422 1.71 16.94 -10.69
C LEU A 422 0.98 16.95 -12.05
N THR A 423 0.17 15.93 -12.31
CA THR A 423 -0.81 15.97 -13.41
C THR A 423 -1.94 16.90 -13.00
N ASP A 424 -1.70 18.20 -13.15
CA ASP A 424 -2.59 19.30 -12.75
C ASP A 424 -2.22 20.56 -13.53
N THR A 425 -2.93 21.66 -13.29
CA THR A 425 -2.64 22.96 -13.89
C THR A 425 -1.25 23.47 -13.51
N ILE A 426 -0.65 24.33 -14.34
CA ILE A 426 0.60 25.01 -13.99
C ILE A 426 0.42 25.85 -12.71
N PHE A 427 -0.75 26.46 -12.54
CA PHE A 427 -1.10 27.21 -11.34
C PHE A 427 -0.93 26.36 -10.07
N GLU A 428 -1.58 25.20 -10.00
CA GLU A 428 -1.48 24.29 -8.85
C GLU A 428 -0.08 23.68 -8.71
N ASN A 429 0.62 23.44 -9.81
CA ASN A 429 2.02 23.00 -9.78
C ASN A 429 2.96 24.05 -9.17
N ILE A 430 2.72 25.35 -9.32
CA ILE A 430 3.51 26.40 -8.65
C ILE A 430 3.06 26.56 -7.21
N LYS A 431 1.74 26.58 -6.96
CA LYS A 431 1.13 26.79 -5.65
C LYS A 431 1.47 25.69 -4.64
N MET A 432 1.49 24.41 -5.08
CA MET A 432 1.82 23.24 -4.23
C MET A 432 1.09 23.23 -2.88
N GLY A 433 -0.18 23.67 -2.84
CA GLY A 433 -0.99 23.69 -1.65
C GLY A 433 -0.66 24.81 -0.65
N LEU A 434 0.25 25.74 -0.98
CA LEU A 434 0.52 26.92 -0.15
C LEU A 434 -0.69 27.86 -0.18
N ASP A 435 -0.99 28.50 0.96
CA ASP A 435 -2.02 29.53 1.07
C ASP A 435 -1.46 30.88 0.55
N LYS A 436 -1.49 31.05 -0.78
CA LYS A 436 -0.92 32.18 -1.52
C LYS A 436 -1.91 32.73 -2.52
N THR A 437 -1.88 34.07 -2.70
CA THR A 437 -2.73 34.76 -3.65
C THR A 437 -2.30 34.50 -5.09
N LYS A 438 -3.19 34.78 -6.03
CA LYS A 438 -2.93 34.65 -7.47
C LYS A 438 -1.80 35.59 -7.91
N GLU A 439 -1.76 36.79 -7.34
CA GLU A 439 -0.75 37.80 -7.60
C GLU A 439 0.64 37.35 -7.15
N GLU A 440 0.77 36.73 -5.95
CA GLU A 440 2.02 36.17 -5.45
C GLU A 440 2.55 35.04 -6.36
N ILE A 441 1.65 34.17 -6.84
CA ILE A 441 2.00 33.08 -7.76
C ILE A 441 2.51 33.63 -9.10
N TYR A 442 1.84 34.66 -9.65
CA TYR A 442 2.25 35.31 -10.89
C TYR A 442 3.59 36.02 -10.71
N GLN A 443 3.82 36.68 -9.58
CA GLN A 443 5.09 37.33 -9.29
C GLN A 443 6.21 36.29 -9.19
N ALA A 444 6.02 35.19 -8.46
CA ALA A 444 7.00 34.12 -8.38
C ALA A 444 7.33 33.51 -9.75
N ALA A 445 6.34 33.40 -10.64
CA ALA A 445 6.56 32.93 -12.01
C ALA A 445 7.35 33.94 -12.86
N LYS A 446 7.15 35.25 -12.66
CA LYS A 446 7.94 36.32 -13.31
C LYS A 446 9.38 36.29 -12.84
N ASP A 447 9.60 36.22 -11.53
CA ASP A 447 10.95 36.17 -10.93
C ASP A 447 11.69 34.88 -11.30
N ALA A 448 10.97 33.80 -11.63
CA ALA A 448 11.50 32.55 -12.15
C ALA A 448 11.67 32.53 -13.69
N GLU A 449 11.43 33.65 -14.40
CA GLU A 449 11.57 33.76 -15.87
C GLU A 449 10.71 32.73 -16.65
N ILE A 450 9.52 32.35 -16.11
CA ILE A 450 8.61 31.37 -16.73
C ILE A 450 7.25 31.96 -17.11
N HIS A 451 6.90 33.15 -16.63
CA HIS A 451 5.60 33.78 -16.83
C HIS A 451 5.22 33.93 -18.32
N GLU A 452 6.13 34.47 -19.13
CA GLU A 452 5.88 34.69 -20.57
C GLU A 452 5.64 33.38 -21.32
N PHE A 453 6.37 32.34 -20.98
CA PHE A 453 6.13 31.01 -21.52
C PHE A 453 4.73 30.50 -21.13
N ILE A 454 4.35 30.63 -19.86
CA ILE A 454 3.02 30.19 -19.38
C ILE A 454 1.92 30.96 -20.14
N MET A 455 2.06 32.26 -20.32
CA MET A 455 1.09 33.09 -21.06
C MET A 455 1.05 32.79 -22.55
N SER A 456 2.08 32.20 -23.14
CA SER A 456 2.08 31.77 -24.55
C SER A 456 1.29 30.47 -24.77
N LEU A 457 0.95 29.72 -23.70
CA LEU A 457 0.16 28.51 -23.78
C LEU A 457 -1.33 28.84 -23.98
N PRO A 458 -2.12 27.99 -24.69
CA PRO A 458 -3.51 28.27 -25.00
C PRO A 458 -4.40 28.62 -23.80
N ASN A 459 -4.15 27.97 -22.66
CA ASN A 459 -4.90 28.14 -21.40
C ASN A 459 -4.08 28.85 -20.31
N GLY A 460 -2.91 29.42 -20.63
CA GLY A 460 -2.05 30.10 -19.67
C GLY A 460 -1.78 29.24 -18.43
N TYR A 461 -2.01 29.78 -17.24
CA TYR A 461 -1.83 29.10 -15.96
C TYR A 461 -2.77 27.91 -15.73
N ASP A 462 -3.91 27.85 -16.41
CA ASP A 462 -4.88 26.75 -16.30
C ASP A 462 -4.51 25.57 -17.23
N THR A 463 -3.37 25.66 -17.91
CA THR A 463 -2.85 24.58 -18.74
C THR A 463 -2.47 23.38 -17.89
N ILE A 464 -3.06 22.21 -18.16
CA ILE A 464 -2.74 20.95 -17.49
C ILE A 464 -1.44 20.39 -18.06
N ILE A 465 -0.51 20.02 -17.18
CA ILE A 465 0.78 19.41 -17.47
C ILE A 465 0.91 18.05 -16.79
N GLY A 466 1.84 17.21 -17.22
CA GLY A 466 2.09 15.90 -16.64
C GLY A 466 1.88 14.75 -17.62
N ASP A 467 1.77 13.53 -17.10
CA ASP A 467 1.65 12.34 -17.93
C ASP A 467 0.33 12.35 -18.74
N GLY A 468 0.50 12.21 -20.08
CA GLY A 468 -0.64 12.25 -21.02
C GLY A 468 -1.09 13.64 -21.48
N TYR A 469 -0.49 14.70 -20.94
CA TYR A 469 -0.77 16.10 -21.27
C TYR A 469 0.46 16.80 -21.88
N ILE A 470 0.50 18.14 -21.81
CA ILE A 470 1.63 18.93 -22.35
C ILE A 470 2.91 18.56 -21.60
N LYS A 471 3.92 18.16 -22.38
CA LYS A 471 5.26 17.86 -21.88
C LYS A 471 6.10 19.11 -21.88
N LEU A 472 6.56 19.51 -20.71
CA LEU A 472 7.49 20.59 -20.53
C LEU A 472 8.92 20.14 -20.82
N SER A 473 9.74 21.03 -21.39
CA SER A 473 11.19 20.86 -21.49
C SER A 473 11.86 20.82 -20.12
N GLY A 474 13.10 20.33 -20.05
CA GLY A 474 13.87 20.32 -18.80
C GLY A 474 14.01 21.72 -18.18
N GLY A 475 14.31 22.73 -18.98
CA GLY A 475 14.46 24.11 -18.52
C GLY A 475 13.16 24.75 -18.03
N GLU A 476 12.01 24.44 -18.63
CA GLU A 476 10.70 24.90 -18.18
C GLU A 476 10.33 24.27 -16.83
N LYS A 477 10.55 22.96 -16.67
CA LYS A 477 10.35 22.29 -15.37
C LYS A 477 11.22 22.88 -14.28
N GLN A 478 12.50 23.19 -14.59
CA GLN A 478 13.41 23.83 -13.63
C GLN A 478 12.90 25.19 -13.21
N ARG A 479 12.48 26.06 -14.14
CA ARG A 479 11.93 27.38 -13.79
C ARG A 479 10.65 27.29 -12.97
N ILE A 480 9.77 26.31 -13.23
CA ILE A 480 8.59 26.05 -12.37
C ILE A 480 9.05 25.63 -10.95
N SER A 481 10.07 24.78 -10.84
CA SER A 481 10.61 24.39 -9.54
C SER A 481 11.24 25.57 -8.79
N ILE A 482 11.92 26.48 -9.50
CA ILE A 482 12.43 27.72 -8.92
C ILE A 482 11.27 28.65 -8.48
N ALA A 483 10.18 28.75 -9.29
CA ALA A 483 8.97 29.51 -8.90
C ALA A 483 8.33 28.98 -7.61
N ARG A 484 8.31 27.66 -7.41
CA ARG A 484 7.88 27.04 -6.13
C ARG A 484 8.71 27.53 -4.94
N CYS A 485 10.04 27.56 -5.11
CA CYS A 485 10.96 28.00 -4.06
C CYS A 485 10.83 29.51 -3.77
N LEU A 486 10.67 30.34 -4.82
CA LEU A 486 10.43 31.78 -4.68
C LEU A 486 9.12 32.05 -3.95
N LEU A 487 8.04 31.34 -4.32
CA LEU A 487 6.73 31.47 -3.68
C LEU A 487 6.76 31.07 -2.20
N LYS A 488 7.49 30.00 -1.86
CA LYS A 488 7.69 29.53 -0.49
C LYS A 488 8.54 30.50 0.34
N ASN A 489 9.50 31.17 -0.27
CA ASN A 489 10.37 32.21 0.30
C ASN A 489 11.11 31.82 1.58
N SER A 490 11.66 30.61 1.62
CA SER A 490 12.42 30.11 2.79
C SER A 490 13.78 30.80 2.95
N PRO A 491 14.31 30.96 4.19
CA PRO A 491 15.62 31.54 4.46
C PRO A 491 16.80 30.67 4.00
N ILE A 492 16.60 29.35 3.90
CA ILE A 492 17.61 28.40 3.45
C ILE A 492 17.18 27.81 2.10
N VAL A 493 18.12 27.73 1.16
CA VAL A 493 17.89 27.20 -0.19
C VAL A 493 18.91 26.13 -0.52
N VAL A 494 18.45 24.98 -1.03
CA VAL A 494 19.31 23.88 -1.51
C VAL A 494 19.01 23.65 -2.98
N LEU A 495 20.08 23.73 -3.81
CA LEU A 495 20.00 23.57 -5.25
C LEU A 495 20.84 22.36 -5.68
N ASP A 496 20.19 21.33 -6.25
CA ASP A 496 20.86 20.11 -6.71
C ASP A 496 20.86 20.05 -8.25
N GLU A 497 22.03 20.19 -8.89
CA GLU A 497 22.28 20.03 -10.33
C GLU A 497 21.36 20.83 -11.29
N ILE A 498 21.15 22.10 -11.05
CA ILE A 498 20.13 22.90 -11.77
C ILE A 498 20.41 23.12 -13.26
N THR A 499 21.64 22.93 -13.79
CA THR A 499 22.00 23.36 -15.17
C THR A 499 22.27 22.21 -16.14
N ALA A 500 21.95 20.97 -15.81
CA ALA A 500 22.40 19.78 -16.57
C ALA A 500 21.75 19.62 -17.97
N TYR A 501 20.58 20.23 -18.25
CA TYR A 501 19.74 19.89 -19.43
C TYR A 501 19.25 21.09 -20.24
N SER A 502 19.85 22.27 -20.17
CA SER A 502 19.36 23.44 -20.88
C SER A 502 20.23 23.84 -22.08
N ASP A 503 19.55 24.28 -23.13
CA ASP A 503 20.16 25.04 -24.23
C ASP A 503 20.61 26.43 -23.76
N ILE A 504 21.46 27.13 -24.54
CA ILE A 504 22.12 28.39 -24.15
C ILE A 504 21.12 29.48 -23.77
N GLU A 505 19.97 29.58 -24.45
CA GLU A 505 18.97 30.61 -24.16
C GLU A 505 18.21 30.32 -22.83
N ASN A 506 17.84 29.08 -22.58
CA ASN A 506 17.24 28.67 -21.34
C ASN A 506 18.19 28.75 -20.15
N GLU A 507 19.50 28.52 -20.37
CA GLU A 507 20.53 28.64 -19.33
C GLU A 507 20.61 30.07 -18.78
N ALA A 508 20.56 31.10 -19.61
CA ALA A 508 20.58 32.50 -19.18
C ALA A 508 19.35 32.84 -18.32
N LYS A 509 18.16 32.39 -18.71
CA LYS A 509 16.91 32.57 -17.94
C LYS A 509 16.96 31.83 -16.60
N ILE A 510 17.46 30.59 -16.57
CA ILE A 510 17.62 29.82 -15.34
C ILE A 510 18.62 30.52 -14.39
N GLN A 511 19.76 31.01 -14.90
CA GLN A 511 20.74 31.75 -14.09
C GLN A 511 20.14 33.06 -13.51
N SER A 512 19.30 33.77 -14.28
CA SER A 512 18.55 34.94 -13.78
C SER A 512 17.60 34.55 -12.64
N ALA A 513 16.81 33.51 -12.84
CA ALA A 513 15.89 32.99 -11.82
C ALA A 513 16.60 32.52 -10.55
N ILE A 514 17.77 31.87 -10.67
CA ILE A 514 18.61 31.47 -9.53
C ILE A 514 19.13 32.69 -8.77
N ARG A 515 19.62 33.74 -9.45
CA ARG A 515 20.05 34.96 -8.79
C ARG A 515 18.92 35.59 -7.98
N ASN A 516 17.70 35.64 -8.53
CA ASN A 516 16.53 36.15 -7.85
C ASN A 516 16.20 35.31 -6.59
N LEU A 517 16.29 33.96 -6.70
CA LEU A 517 16.00 33.03 -5.62
C LEU A 517 17.01 33.15 -4.47
N LEU A 518 18.31 33.35 -4.77
CA LEU A 518 19.40 33.32 -3.81
C LEU A 518 19.63 34.64 -3.07
N LYS A 519 18.94 35.71 -3.49
CA LYS A 519 19.08 37.03 -2.86
C LYS A 519 18.72 36.98 -1.39
N ASP A 520 19.65 37.39 -0.53
CA ASP A 520 19.52 37.45 0.95
C ASP A 520 19.17 36.06 1.57
N LYS A 521 19.69 34.97 0.99
CA LYS A 521 19.48 33.58 1.44
C LYS A 521 20.77 32.89 1.82
N THR A 522 20.69 31.94 2.75
CA THR A 522 21.75 30.97 2.99
C THR A 522 21.57 29.81 2.02
N ALA A 523 22.55 29.55 1.16
CA ALA A 523 22.36 28.58 0.10
C ALA A 523 23.45 27.51 0.02
N ILE A 524 23.03 26.28 -0.30
CA ILE A 524 23.90 25.19 -0.76
C ILE A 524 23.62 24.95 -2.23
N ILE A 525 24.67 24.95 -3.05
CA ILE A 525 24.61 24.61 -4.47
C ILE A 525 25.45 23.35 -4.71
N ILE A 526 24.86 22.28 -5.20
CA ILE A 526 25.59 21.11 -5.70
C ILE A 526 25.85 21.34 -7.17
N ALA A 527 27.13 21.56 -7.52
CA ALA A 527 27.50 21.95 -8.87
C ALA A 527 28.20 20.81 -9.62
N HIS A 528 27.72 20.55 -10.83
CA HIS A 528 28.41 19.73 -11.84
C HIS A 528 29.15 20.59 -12.86
N ARG A 529 28.72 21.84 -13.10
CA ARG A 529 29.39 22.80 -13.99
C ARG A 529 30.10 23.85 -13.15
N LEU A 530 31.44 23.75 -13.05
CA LEU A 530 32.24 24.58 -12.15
C LEU A 530 32.22 26.07 -12.52
N TYR A 531 32.03 26.42 -13.79
CA TYR A 531 31.99 27.82 -14.24
C TYR A 531 30.79 28.60 -13.64
N THR A 532 29.73 27.92 -13.23
CA THR A 532 28.54 28.55 -12.63
C THR A 532 28.73 28.99 -11.17
N ILE A 533 29.78 28.51 -10.53
CA ILE A 533 30.05 28.70 -9.10
C ILE A 533 31.31 29.49 -8.79
N LYS A 534 31.97 30.09 -9.80
CA LYS A 534 33.22 30.84 -9.58
C LYS A 534 33.06 32.06 -8.64
N ASP A 535 31.86 32.65 -8.59
CA ASP A 535 31.55 33.86 -7.84
C ASP A 535 30.83 33.59 -6.51
N VAL A 536 30.77 32.32 -6.04
CA VAL A 536 30.17 31.98 -4.72
C VAL A 536 31.09 32.33 -3.57
N ASP A 537 30.54 32.50 -2.38
CA ASP A 537 31.27 32.89 -1.17
C ASP A 537 32.23 31.83 -0.68
N ASN A 538 31.88 30.55 -0.81
CA ASN A 538 32.70 29.43 -0.40
C ASN A 538 32.48 28.21 -1.31
N ILE A 539 33.56 27.51 -1.64
CA ILE A 539 33.55 26.25 -2.37
C ILE A 539 34.11 25.17 -1.44
N VAL A 540 33.38 24.08 -1.28
CA VAL A 540 33.77 22.92 -0.49
C VAL A 540 33.94 21.73 -1.41
N VAL A 541 35.16 21.17 -1.42
CA VAL A 541 35.53 20.05 -2.28
C VAL A 541 35.44 18.76 -1.49
N LEU A 542 34.58 17.84 -1.94
CA LEU A 542 34.42 16.53 -1.34
C LEU A 542 35.09 15.45 -2.18
N ASN A 543 35.75 14.53 -1.50
CA ASN A 543 36.27 13.29 -2.09
C ASN A 543 36.08 12.13 -1.13
N GLU A 544 35.57 11.00 -1.61
CA GLU A 544 35.35 9.75 -0.83
C GLU A 544 34.67 9.94 0.54
N GLY A 545 33.74 10.88 0.62
CA GLY A 545 32.99 11.18 1.83
C GLY A 545 33.66 12.12 2.82
N GLU A 546 34.76 12.76 2.46
CA GLU A 546 35.51 13.70 3.29
C GLU A 546 35.64 15.07 2.61
N ILE A 547 35.75 16.15 3.39
CA ILE A 547 36.07 17.49 2.89
C ILE A 547 37.59 17.59 2.75
N VAL A 548 38.07 17.72 1.51
CA VAL A 548 39.54 17.79 1.20
C VAL A 548 40.03 19.20 0.99
N GLU A 549 39.15 20.10 0.51
CA GLU A 549 39.50 21.52 0.30
C GLU A 549 38.28 22.39 0.57
N SER A 550 38.54 23.63 1.04
CA SER A 550 37.50 24.66 1.19
C SER A 550 38.13 26.04 1.00
N GLY A 551 37.42 26.95 0.32
CA GLY A 551 37.88 28.33 0.08
C GLY A 551 37.18 28.97 -1.11
N LYS A 552 37.66 30.15 -1.53
CA LYS A 552 37.16 30.84 -2.73
C LYS A 552 37.76 30.25 -3.99
N HIS A 553 37.12 30.47 -5.14
CA HIS A 553 37.61 30.03 -6.45
C HIS A 553 39.06 30.41 -6.70
N GLN A 554 39.42 31.69 -6.42
CA GLN A 554 40.77 32.23 -6.65
C GLN A 554 41.84 31.50 -5.82
N ASP A 555 41.53 31.11 -4.61
CA ASP A 555 42.44 30.41 -3.70
C ASP A 555 42.63 28.94 -4.13
N LEU A 556 41.51 28.28 -4.47
CA LEU A 556 41.51 26.86 -4.82
C LEU A 556 42.14 26.57 -6.21
N ILE A 557 41.97 27.48 -7.17
CA ILE A 557 42.51 27.29 -8.53
C ILE A 557 44.03 27.40 -8.58
N THR A 558 44.63 28.14 -7.63
CA THR A 558 46.09 28.33 -7.55
C THR A 558 46.80 27.24 -6.75
N LYS A 559 46.07 26.38 -6.07
CA LYS A 559 46.63 25.34 -5.22
C LYS A 559 47.31 24.25 -6.05
N GLU A 560 48.61 24.05 -5.86
CA GLU A 560 49.37 22.98 -6.52
C GLU A 560 48.84 21.61 -6.10
N ASN A 561 48.56 20.74 -7.07
CA ASN A 561 47.93 19.42 -6.85
C ASN A 561 46.53 19.47 -6.17
N GLY A 562 45.82 20.61 -6.23
CA GLY A 562 44.47 20.72 -5.69
C GLY A 562 43.48 19.93 -6.52
N LEU A 563 42.59 19.19 -5.85
CA LEU A 563 41.50 18.45 -6.50
C LEU A 563 40.54 19.40 -7.23
N TYR A 564 40.27 20.60 -6.67
CA TYR A 564 39.45 21.62 -7.31
C TYR A 564 40.04 22.05 -8.67
N LYS A 565 41.35 22.33 -8.70
CA LYS A 565 42.07 22.70 -9.93
C LYS A 565 41.99 21.61 -10.98
N HIS A 566 42.23 20.37 -10.56
CA HIS A 566 42.10 19.22 -11.46
C HIS A 566 40.69 19.09 -12.05
N LEU A 567 39.66 19.20 -11.22
CA LEU A 567 38.24 19.16 -11.66
C LEU A 567 37.91 20.33 -12.61
N TRP A 568 38.55 21.49 -12.42
CA TRP A 568 38.35 22.65 -13.27
C TRP A 568 39.01 22.50 -14.65
N GLU A 569 40.20 21.91 -14.72
CA GLU A 569 40.96 21.70 -15.95
C GLU A 569 40.44 20.56 -16.83
N VAL A 570 39.80 19.56 -16.22
CA VAL A 570 39.25 18.38 -16.92
C VAL A 570 37.83 18.62 -17.47
N LYS A 571 37.14 19.61 -16.99
CA LYS A 571 35.78 20.00 -17.45
C LYS A 571 35.78 21.31 -18.20
#